data_3e12a4f3167122be880e6e76c313d143
#
_entry.id   3e12a4f3167122be880e6e76c313d143
#
_cell.length_a   1.000
_cell.length_b   1.000
_cell.length_c   1.000
_cell.angle_alpha   90.00
_cell.angle_beta   90.00
_cell.angle_gamma   90.00
#
_symmetry.space_group_name_H-M   'P 1'
#
loop_
_entity.id
_entity.type
_entity.pdbx_description
1 polymer ?
#
loop_
_entity_poly.entity_id
_entity_poly.type
_entity_poly.pdbx_seq_one_letter_code
_entity_poly.pdbx_strand_id
1 'polypeptide(L)'
;MLGGCANGYKQFYKPANGVTPESIARMRANPPPETPLVERIPPINGSAAMDAYSKRGYILIGSAEFNSSRSESENSAIEQGKAVGADLVVILNPQYIGSESSVIPITTPTTSTTYSNGSATAYGKGGVVTAYGNGTSTTYGTTTNFIPVTIHRTSYSAGYFIKQKTVLGAQARDLNDKERQ
;
A
#
# COMPACT_ATOMS: atom_id res chain seq x y z
N MET A 1 16.58 11.29 -7.60
CA MET A 1 15.29 11.39 -6.86
C MET A 1 15.17 10.14 -6.03
N LEU A 2 15.32 10.26 -4.71
CA LEU A 2 15.05 9.17 -3.78
C LEU A 2 13.53 9.02 -3.73
N GLY A 3 13.00 7.98 -4.35
CA GLY A 3 11.60 7.59 -4.21
C GLY A 3 11.34 7.21 -2.75
N GLY A 4 10.83 8.16 -1.97
CA GLY A 4 10.35 7.90 -0.62
C GLY A 4 9.31 6.78 -0.70
N CYS A 5 9.39 5.79 0.20
CA CYS A 5 8.38 4.76 0.33
C CYS A 5 7.01 5.44 0.42
N ALA A 6 6.12 5.14 -0.52
CA ALA A 6 4.78 5.72 -0.50
C ALA A 6 4.09 5.31 0.81
N ASN A 7 3.68 6.30 1.61
CA ASN A 7 2.92 6.07 2.83
C ASN A 7 1.49 5.69 2.45
N GLY A 8 1.14 4.39 2.61
CA GLY A 8 -0.17 3.86 2.26
C GLY A 8 -1.30 4.56 3.03
N TYR A 9 -1.11 4.86 4.31
CA TYR A 9 -2.11 5.57 5.10
C TYR A 9 -2.39 6.99 4.59
N LYS A 10 -1.39 7.68 4.04
CA LYS A 10 -1.56 8.99 3.40
C LYS A 10 -2.26 8.86 2.05
N GLN A 11 -1.87 7.88 1.25
CA GLN A 11 -2.39 7.68 -0.10
C GLN A 11 -3.88 7.30 -0.10
N PHE A 12 -4.30 6.49 0.87
CA PHE A 12 -5.67 5.97 0.97
C PHE A 12 -6.51 6.65 2.04
N TYR A 13 -6.02 7.78 2.58
CA TYR A 13 -6.79 8.57 3.54
C TYR A 13 -8.06 9.12 2.91
N LYS A 14 -9.18 8.94 3.61
CA LYS A 14 -10.49 9.49 3.25
C LYS A 14 -11.01 10.29 4.44
N PRO A 15 -11.29 11.59 4.28
CA PRO A 15 -11.95 12.36 5.32
C PRO A 15 -13.35 11.80 5.59
N ALA A 16 -13.80 11.89 6.82
CA ALA A 16 -15.18 11.52 7.18
C ALA A 16 -16.17 12.48 6.48
N ASN A 17 -17.37 11.98 6.17
CA ASN A 17 -18.39 12.75 5.47
C ASN A 17 -18.71 14.06 6.21
N GLY A 18 -18.68 15.17 5.50
CA GLY A 18 -18.97 16.50 6.04
C GLY A 18 -17.88 17.09 6.94
N VAL A 19 -16.73 16.42 7.08
CA VAL A 19 -15.60 16.91 7.87
C VAL A 19 -14.68 17.75 6.98
N THR A 20 -14.49 19.02 7.36
CA THR A 20 -13.55 19.96 6.74
C THR A 20 -12.56 20.47 7.78
N PRO A 21 -11.40 21.03 7.38
CA PRO A 21 -10.46 21.63 8.34
C PRO A 21 -11.11 22.66 9.28
N GLU A 22 -12.04 23.46 8.76
CA GLU A 22 -12.77 24.47 9.54
C GLU A 22 -13.73 23.82 10.54
N SER A 23 -14.40 22.72 10.16
CA SER A 23 -15.26 21.97 11.06
C SER A 23 -14.46 21.30 12.17
N ILE A 24 -13.29 20.75 11.86
CA ILE A 24 -12.35 20.19 12.83
C ILE A 24 -11.94 21.25 13.85
N ALA A 25 -11.53 22.44 13.40
CA ALA A 25 -11.11 23.52 14.27
C ALA A 25 -12.23 23.97 15.24
N ARG A 26 -13.49 23.93 14.80
CA ARG A 26 -14.65 24.27 15.63
C ARG A 26 -15.03 23.18 16.64
N MET A 27 -14.91 21.92 16.25
CA MET A 27 -15.35 20.79 17.06
C MET A 27 -14.33 20.34 18.11
N ARG A 28 -13.05 20.57 17.89
CA ARG A 28 -12.00 20.06 18.77
C ARG A 28 -11.90 20.81 20.10
N ALA A 29 -11.56 20.08 21.16
CA ALA A 29 -11.43 20.64 22.52
C ALA A 29 -10.15 21.45 22.69
N ASN A 30 -9.02 20.97 22.17
CA ASN A 30 -7.69 21.53 22.37
C ASN A 30 -6.96 21.69 21.02
N PRO A 31 -5.92 22.51 20.91
CA PRO A 31 -5.02 22.50 19.73
C PRO A 31 -4.49 21.10 19.42
N PRO A 32 -4.15 20.77 18.14
CA PRO A 32 -3.61 19.47 17.79
C PRO A 32 -2.32 19.20 18.59
N PRO A 33 -2.15 17.99 19.14
CA PRO A 33 -0.92 17.62 19.82
C PRO A 33 0.21 17.50 18.78
N GLU A 34 1.44 17.70 19.22
CA GLU A 34 2.62 17.46 18.37
C GLU A 34 2.69 15.99 17.89
N THR A 35 2.26 15.08 18.75
CA THR A 35 2.15 13.66 18.41
C THR A 35 0.82 13.13 18.92
N PRO A 36 -0.02 12.54 18.05
CA PRO A 36 -1.29 11.96 18.46
C PRO A 36 -1.09 10.76 19.38
N LEU A 37 -2.05 10.48 20.25
CA LEU A 37 -2.13 9.22 20.96
C LEU A 37 -2.33 8.08 19.97
N VAL A 38 -1.80 6.90 20.29
CA VAL A 38 -1.92 5.71 19.43
C VAL A 38 -2.53 4.57 20.23
N GLU A 39 -3.59 4.00 19.69
CA GLU A 39 -4.21 2.79 20.22
C GLU A 39 -4.23 1.71 19.14
N ARG A 40 -3.85 0.47 19.53
CA ARG A 40 -3.95 -0.71 18.68
C ARG A 40 -5.12 -1.54 19.14
N ILE A 41 -5.96 -1.92 18.20
CA ILE A 41 -7.12 -2.76 18.49
C ILE A 41 -7.16 -3.95 17.53
N PRO A 42 -7.73 -5.10 17.96
CA PRO A 42 -8.04 -6.18 17.05
C PRO A 42 -9.03 -5.70 15.98
N PRO A 43 -9.12 -6.40 14.83
CA PRO A 43 -10.12 -6.11 13.83
C PRO A 43 -11.51 -6.25 14.44
N ILE A 44 -12.27 -5.18 14.44
CA ILE A 44 -13.63 -5.13 14.96
C ILE A 44 -14.54 -4.48 13.92
N ASN A 45 -15.83 -4.65 14.10
CA ASN A 45 -16.81 -3.94 13.28
C ASN A 45 -16.61 -2.41 13.46
N GLY A 46 -16.48 -1.70 12.34
CA GLY A 46 -16.21 -0.26 12.33
C GLY A 46 -17.26 0.55 13.10
N SER A 47 -18.54 0.15 13.07
CA SER A 47 -19.59 0.82 13.85
C SER A 47 -19.37 0.67 15.35
N ALA A 48 -19.02 -0.51 15.84
CA ALA A 48 -18.72 -0.75 17.24
C ALA A 48 -17.50 0.07 17.73
N ALA A 49 -16.46 0.20 16.87
CA ALA A 49 -15.33 1.06 17.16
C ALA A 49 -15.77 2.53 17.28
N MET A 50 -16.54 3.02 16.31
CA MET A 50 -17.07 4.39 16.31
C MET A 50 -17.86 4.70 17.58
N ASP A 51 -18.75 3.79 17.99
CA ASP A 51 -19.56 3.96 19.21
C ASP A 51 -18.68 3.99 20.47
N ALA A 52 -17.67 3.12 20.56
CA ALA A 52 -16.76 3.10 21.70
C ALA A 52 -15.97 4.41 21.84
N TYR A 53 -15.43 4.92 20.73
CA TYR A 53 -14.66 6.17 20.75
C TYR A 53 -15.55 7.41 20.92
N SER A 54 -16.76 7.41 20.35
CA SER A 54 -17.76 8.44 20.56
C SER A 54 -18.15 8.60 22.04
N LYS A 55 -18.38 7.48 22.76
CA LYS A 55 -18.62 7.47 24.20
C LYS A 55 -17.45 8.05 25.01
N ARG A 56 -16.23 7.93 24.51
CA ARG A 56 -15.02 8.54 25.10
C ARG A 56 -14.87 10.02 24.71
N GLY A 57 -15.80 10.59 23.96
CA GLY A 57 -15.80 11.98 23.50
C GLY A 57 -14.83 12.24 22.33
N TYR A 58 -14.60 11.23 21.49
CA TYR A 58 -13.84 11.37 20.26
C TYR A 58 -14.77 11.39 19.05
N ILE A 59 -14.40 12.17 18.03
CA ILE A 59 -15.09 12.22 16.73
C ILE A 59 -14.11 11.74 15.66
N LEU A 60 -14.56 10.85 14.79
CA LEU A 60 -13.80 10.43 13.61
C LEU A 60 -13.70 11.57 12.60
N ILE A 61 -12.49 11.94 12.20
CA ILE A 61 -12.23 12.95 11.17
C ILE A 61 -11.84 12.33 9.82
N GLY A 62 -11.47 11.07 9.80
CA GLY A 62 -11.15 10.32 8.59
C GLY A 62 -10.59 8.95 8.90
N SER A 63 -10.43 8.15 7.86
CA SER A 63 -9.87 6.80 7.95
C SER A 63 -8.99 6.49 6.74
N ALA A 64 -8.13 5.51 6.88
CA ALA A 64 -7.40 4.89 5.78
C ALA A 64 -7.61 3.39 5.85
N GLU A 65 -7.95 2.78 4.72
CA GLU A 65 -8.11 1.33 4.57
C GLU A 65 -7.58 0.91 3.21
N PHE A 66 -6.67 -0.06 3.19
CA PHE A 66 -6.04 -0.52 1.96
C PHE A 66 -5.38 -1.89 2.13
N ASN A 67 -5.10 -2.54 1.01
CA ASN A 67 -4.37 -3.79 0.95
C ASN A 67 -2.98 -3.55 0.37
N SER A 68 -1.96 -4.13 1.00
CA SER A 68 -0.58 -4.00 0.55
C SER A 68 0.11 -5.36 0.56
N SER A 69 1.02 -5.54 -0.39
CA SER A 69 2.00 -6.65 -0.39
C SER A 69 3.28 -6.29 0.35
N ARG A 70 3.39 -5.04 0.80
CA ARG A 70 4.51 -4.54 1.58
C ARG A 70 4.07 -4.38 3.03
N SER A 71 5.02 -4.53 3.95
CA SER A 71 4.80 -4.19 5.34
C SER A 71 4.69 -2.66 5.48
N GLU A 72 3.59 -2.19 6.04
CA GLU A 72 3.39 -0.78 6.36
C GLU A 72 3.73 -0.53 7.82
N SER A 73 4.47 0.54 8.08
CA SER A 73 4.88 0.87 9.44
C SER A 73 3.79 1.66 10.17
N GLU A 74 3.71 1.49 11.49
CA GLU A 74 2.84 2.31 12.33
C GLU A 74 3.22 3.80 12.27
N ASN A 75 4.51 4.10 12.14
CA ASN A 75 4.97 5.47 11.98
C ASN A 75 4.30 6.16 10.81
N SER A 76 4.04 5.43 9.71
CA SER A 76 3.31 5.97 8.56
C SER A 76 1.87 6.38 8.91
N ALA A 77 1.18 5.63 9.78
CA ALA A 77 -0.15 5.99 10.28
C ALA A 77 -0.08 7.19 11.23
N ILE A 78 0.94 7.24 12.09
CA ILE A 78 1.15 8.35 13.03
C ILE A 78 1.47 9.66 12.27
N GLU A 79 2.33 9.60 11.26
CA GLU A 79 2.64 10.74 10.38
C GLU A 79 1.39 11.26 9.67
N GLN A 80 0.54 10.37 9.18
CA GLN A 80 -0.73 10.78 8.61
C GLN A 80 -1.65 11.40 9.66
N GLY A 81 -1.69 10.85 10.89
CA GLY A 81 -2.43 11.44 12.01
C GLY A 81 -1.97 12.87 12.35
N LYS A 82 -0.65 13.11 12.38
CA LYS A 82 -0.08 14.46 12.54
C LYS A 82 -0.51 15.38 11.41
N ALA A 83 -0.43 14.91 10.17
CA ALA A 83 -0.76 15.71 8.99
C ALA A 83 -2.23 16.16 8.95
N VAL A 84 -3.16 15.33 9.46
CA VAL A 84 -4.59 15.67 9.53
C VAL A 84 -4.99 16.31 10.86
N GLY A 85 -4.04 16.46 11.77
CA GLY A 85 -4.26 17.06 13.09
C GLY A 85 -5.10 16.18 14.01
N ALA A 86 -4.95 14.86 13.98
CA ALA A 86 -5.64 13.95 14.87
C ALA A 86 -5.10 14.06 16.31
N ASP A 87 -5.99 13.89 17.29
CA ASP A 87 -5.62 13.76 18.71
C ASP A 87 -5.35 12.28 19.06
N LEU A 88 -6.00 11.36 18.32
CA LEU A 88 -5.89 9.93 18.51
C LEU A 88 -5.85 9.22 17.15
N VAL A 89 -4.93 8.29 16.99
CA VAL A 89 -4.84 7.35 15.86
C VAL A 89 -5.13 5.95 16.37
N VAL A 90 -6.16 5.34 15.83
CA VAL A 90 -6.55 3.96 16.15
C VAL A 90 -6.12 3.07 15.01
N ILE A 91 -5.17 2.17 15.26
CA ILE A 91 -4.63 1.25 14.26
C ILE A 91 -5.22 -0.13 14.50
N LEU A 92 -5.88 -0.69 13.50
CA LEU A 92 -6.32 -2.08 13.54
C LEU A 92 -5.14 -3.01 13.26
N ASN A 93 -5.05 -4.11 14.02
CA ASN A 93 -4.02 -5.10 13.76
C ASN A 93 -4.11 -5.61 12.32
N PRO A 94 -3.00 -5.60 11.58
CA PRO A 94 -2.98 -6.02 10.19
C PRO A 94 -3.49 -7.44 10.02
N GLN A 95 -4.29 -7.69 8.97
CA GLN A 95 -4.90 -8.98 8.68
C GLN A 95 -4.38 -9.52 7.35
N TYR A 96 -3.87 -10.74 7.38
CA TYR A 96 -3.58 -11.47 6.15
C TYR A 96 -4.89 -11.81 5.42
N ILE A 97 -5.01 -11.39 4.16
CA ILE A 97 -6.24 -11.56 3.38
C ILE A 97 -6.07 -12.52 2.21
N GLY A 98 -4.87 -13.08 2.00
CA GLY A 98 -4.63 -14.06 0.97
C GLY A 98 -3.34 -13.85 0.20
N SER A 99 -3.10 -14.73 -0.76
CA SER A 99 -1.97 -14.68 -1.68
C SER A 99 -2.45 -14.67 -3.12
N GLU A 100 -1.72 -13.96 -3.94
CA GLU A 100 -1.91 -13.91 -5.39
C GLU A 100 -0.67 -14.47 -6.07
N SER A 101 -0.85 -15.35 -7.04
CA SER A 101 0.26 -15.86 -7.86
C SER A 101 0.44 -14.97 -9.09
N SER A 102 1.67 -14.57 -9.33
CA SER A 102 2.06 -13.78 -10.48
C SER A 102 3.30 -14.40 -11.12
N VAL A 103 3.71 -13.92 -12.30
CA VAL A 103 4.94 -14.34 -12.97
C VAL A 103 5.78 -13.11 -13.32
N ILE A 104 7.07 -13.22 -13.10
CA ILE A 104 8.03 -12.19 -13.50
C ILE A 104 8.78 -12.71 -14.74
N PRO A 105 8.65 -12.03 -15.89
CA PRO A 105 9.45 -12.36 -17.07
C PRO A 105 10.90 -11.87 -16.88
N ILE A 106 11.86 -12.78 -16.99
CA ILE A 106 13.29 -12.46 -17.01
C ILE A 106 13.84 -12.79 -18.39
N THR A 107 14.22 -11.75 -19.12
CA THR A 107 14.81 -11.91 -20.46
C THR A 107 16.33 -11.84 -20.35
N THR A 108 16.97 -12.92 -20.78
CA THR A 108 18.43 -13.04 -20.85
C THR A 108 18.89 -13.08 -22.30
N PRO A 109 19.96 -12.36 -22.67
CA PRO A 109 20.56 -12.50 -23.98
C PRO A 109 21.17 -13.89 -24.13
N THR A 110 21.03 -14.45 -25.32
CA THR A 110 21.64 -15.75 -25.71
C THR A 110 22.49 -15.56 -26.96
N THR A 111 23.58 -16.34 -27.04
CA THR A 111 24.44 -16.39 -28.21
C THR A 111 24.63 -17.82 -28.60
N SER A 112 24.35 -18.15 -29.87
CA SER A 112 24.58 -19.46 -30.44
C SER A 112 25.60 -19.34 -31.56
N THR A 113 26.64 -20.17 -31.51
CA THR A 113 27.67 -20.23 -32.56
C THR A 113 27.60 -21.57 -33.23
N THR A 114 27.37 -21.54 -34.52
CA THR A 114 27.35 -22.75 -35.37
C THR A 114 28.62 -22.79 -36.20
N TYR A 115 29.29 -23.92 -36.15
CA TYR A 115 30.45 -24.22 -37.00
C TYR A 115 30.00 -25.12 -38.11
N SER A 116 30.35 -24.77 -39.36
CA SER A 116 30.06 -25.59 -40.55
C SER A 116 31.33 -25.91 -41.29
N ASN A 117 31.47 -27.16 -41.73
CA ASN A 117 32.54 -27.61 -42.59
C ASN A 117 31.91 -28.13 -43.86
N GLY A 118 32.49 -27.79 -45.00
CA GLY A 118 32.04 -28.27 -46.29
C GLY A 118 33.23 -28.62 -47.19
N SER A 119 33.01 -29.58 -48.11
CA SER A 119 33.95 -29.84 -49.19
C SER A 119 33.21 -29.90 -50.51
N ALA A 120 33.81 -29.38 -51.54
CA ALA A 120 33.32 -29.45 -52.90
C ALA A 120 34.39 -30.12 -53.78
N THR A 121 34.03 -31.17 -54.60
CA THR A 121 34.92 -31.83 -55.49
C THR A 121 34.44 -31.61 -56.90
N ALA A 122 35.34 -31.15 -57.78
CA ALA A 122 35.10 -30.97 -59.19
C ALA A 122 35.95 -31.96 -60.00
N TYR A 123 35.36 -32.57 -61.01
CA TYR A 123 36.00 -33.55 -61.96
C TYR A 123 36.10 -32.90 -63.33
N GLY A 124 37.31 -32.94 -63.93
CA GLY A 124 37.54 -32.37 -65.24
C GLY A 124 38.57 -33.20 -66.03
N LYS A 125 38.80 -32.87 -67.35
CA LYS A 125 39.75 -33.54 -68.19
C LYS A 125 41.22 -33.47 -67.70
N GLY A 126 41.49 -32.58 -66.72
CA GLY A 126 42.81 -32.43 -66.11
C GLY A 126 42.98 -33.11 -64.74
N GLY A 127 41.97 -33.82 -64.26
CA GLY A 127 42.00 -34.46 -62.93
C GLY A 127 40.85 -34.04 -62.02
N VAL A 128 41.02 -34.32 -60.71
CA VAL A 128 40.04 -34.04 -59.64
C VAL A 128 40.60 -32.93 -58.76
N VAL A 129 39.78 -31.92 -58.48
CA VAL A 129 40.09 -30.83 -57.52
C VAL A 129 39.08 -30.86 -56.39
N THR A 130 39.56 -30.93 -55.16
CA THR A 130 38.71 -30.85 -53.97
C THR A 130 39.03 -29.53 -53.19
N ALA A 131 38.02 -28.74 -52.94
CA ALA A 131 38.11 -27.58 -52.10
C ALA A 131 37.40 -27.82 -50.74
N TYR A 132 38.05 -27.42 -49.67
CA TYR A 132 37.50 -27.50 -48.32
C TYR A 132 37.18 -26.07 -47.83
N GLY A 133 36.03 -25.89 -47.22
CA GLY A 133 35.62 -24.64 -46.62
C GLY A 133 35.10 -24.88 -45.20
N ASN A 134 35.39 -23.94 -44.32
CA ASN A 134 34.82 -23.88 -42.99
C ASN A 134 34.19 -22.51 -42.79
N GLY A 135 33.09 -22.48 -42.05
CA GLY A 135 32.36 -21.28 -41.73
C GLY A 135 31.96 -21.26 -40.26
N THR A 136 31.87 -20.07 -39.71
CA THR A 136 31.34 -19.83 -38.37
C THR A 136 30.21 -18.82 -38.48
N SER A 137 29.05 -19.17 -37.96
CA SER A 137 27.92 -18.25 -37.88
C SER A 137 27.55 -18.02 -36.41
N THR A 138 27.44 -16.78 -36.00
CA THR A 138 27.02 -16.42 -34.63
C THR A 138 25.67 -15.73 -34.69
N THR A 139 24.71 -16.32 -33.98
CA THR A 139 23.34 -15.78 -33.87
C THR A 139 23.13 -15.26 -32.47
N TYR A 140 22.67 -14.02 -32.36
CA TYR A 140 22.30 -13.40 -31.12
C TYR A 140 20.76 -13.46 -30.96
N GLY A 141 20.32 -13.82 -29.79
CA GLY A 141 18.90 -13.92 -29.46
C GLY A 141 18.63 -13.55 -28.01
N THR A 142 17.41 -13.76 -27.60
CA THR A 142 16.99 -13.59 -26.18
C THR A 142 16.12 -14.80 -25.82
N THR A 143 16.23 -15.21 -24.55
CA THR A 143 15.34 -16.21 -23.96
C THR A 143 14.63 -15.57 -22.77
N THR A 144 13.30 -15.65 -22.76
CA THR A 144 12.47 -15.17 -21.64
C THR A 144 12.01 -16.35 -20.80
N ASN A 145 12.41 -16.36 -19.54
CA ASN A 145 11.97 -17.30 -18.52
C ASN A 145 10.94 -16.64 -17.61
N PHE A 146 9.86 -17.34 -17.33
CA PHE A 146 8.80 -16.88 -16.43
C PHE A 146 9.00 -17.49 -15.05
N ILE A 147 9.31 -16.64 -14.05
CA ILE A 147 9.51 -17.07 -12.66
C ILE A 147 8.22 -16.86 -11.90
N PRO A 148 7.57 -17.91 -11.38
CA PRO A 148 6.39 -17.78 -10.55
C PRO A 148 6.76 -17.12 -9.21
N VAL A 149 5.97 -16.13 -8.78
CA VAL A 149 6.11 -15.46 -7.50
C VAL A 149 4.76 -15.45 -6.78
N THR A 150 4.80 -15.60 -5.48
CA THR A 150 3.62 -15.49 -4.63
C THR A 150 3.66 -14.14 -3.94
N ILE A 151 2.60 -13.36 -4.12
CA ILE A 151 2.43 -12.04 -3.51
C ILE A 151 1.44 -12.19 -2.36
N HIS A 152 1.91 -12.04 -1.12
CA HIS A 152 1.04 -12.03 0.05
C HIS A 152 0.38 -10.66 0.20
N ARG A 153 -0.90 -10.64 0.51
CA ARG A 153 -1.68 -9.43 0.71
C ARG A 153 -2.10 -9.30 2.18
N THR A 154 -1.87 -8.13 2.74
CA THR A 154 -2.27 -7.77 4.10
C THR A 154 -3.16 -6.54 4.06
N SER A 155 -4.27 -6.58 4.80
CA SER A 155 -5.16 -5.44 4.99
C SER A 155 -4.66 -4.58 6.13
N TYR A 156 -4.61 -3.28 5.91
CA TYR A 156 -4.24 -2.24 6.87
C TYR A 156 -5.39 -1.26 7.02
N SER A 157 -5.66 -0.85 8.26
CA SER A 157 -6.70 0.12 8.55
C SER A 157 -6.30 1.00 9.73
N ALA A 158 -6.60 2.29 9.64
CA ALA A 158 -6.45 3.26 10.72
C ALA A 158 -7.60 4.28 10.71
N GLY A 159 -8.08 4.63 11.90
CA GLY A 159 -9.03 5.71 12.15
C GLY A 159 -8.34 6.90 12.82
N TYR A 160 -8.70 8.10 12.41
CA TYR A 160 -8.15 9.36 12.89
C TYR A 160 -9.25 10.14 13.61
N PHE A 161 -9.00 10.50 14.87
CA PHE A 161 -10.01 11.08 15.75
C PHE A 161 -9.52 12.38 16.39
N ILE A 162 -10.45 13.28 16.66
CA ILE A 162 -10.22 14.46 17.51
C ILE A 162 -11.02 14.37 18.80
N LYS A 163 -10.50 14.94 19.88
CA LYS A 163 -11.25 15.12 21.13
C LYS A 163 -12.26 16.24 20.96
N GLN A 164 -13.54 15.91 21.17
CA GLN A 164 -14.61 16.88 21.02
C GLN A 164 -14.65 17.87 22.19
N LYS A 165 -15.00 19.13 21.92
CA LYS A 165 -15.41 20.08 22.94
C LYS A 165 -16.63 19.55 23.69
N THR A 166 -16.52 19.41 25.00
CA THR A 166 -17.69 19.12 25.83
C THR A 166 -18.59 20.40 25.83
N VAL A 167 -19.70 20.30 25.11
CA VAL A 167 -20.71 21.36 25.20
C VAL A 167 -21.43 21.18 26.54
N LEU A 168 -20.91 21.84 27.58
CA LEU A 168 -21.59 22.01 28.86
C LEU A 168 -22.87 22.88 28.62
N GLY A 169 -23.97 22.24 28.25
CA GLY A 169 -25.18 23.01 28.01
C GLY A 169 -26.42 22.23 27.56
N ALA A 170 -26.31 21.01 27.14
CA ALA A 170 -27.49 20.26 26.69
C ALA A 170 -28.18 19.45 27.79
N GLN A 171 -27.48 19.08 28.86
CA GLN A 171 -28.09 18.30 29.97
C GLN A 171 -28.69 19.13 31.08
N ALA A 172 -28.39 20.42 31.15
CA ALA A 172 -28.97 21.31 32.20
C ALA A 172 -30.39 21.78 31.88
N ARG A 173 -30.85 21.65 30.64
CA ARG A 173 -32.23 22.04 30.27
C ARG A 173 -33.27 20.97 30.53
N ASP A 174 -32.88 19.71 30.47
CA ASP A 174 -33.83 18.59 30.65
C ASP A 174 -34.19 18.30 32.12
N LEU A 175 -33.35 18.72 33.05
CA LEU A 175 -33.61 18.58 34.49
C LEU A 175 -34.50 19.68 35.05
N ASN A 176 -34.49 20.87 34.44
CA ASN A 176 -35.26 22.03 34.94
C ASN A 176 -36.72 22.01 34.43
N ASP A 177 -37.02 21.26 33.37
CA ASP A 177 -38.41 21.10 32.90
C ASP A 177 -39.18 19.99 33.63
N LYS A 178 -38.44 19.04 34.29
CA LYS A 178 -39.08 17.99 35.10
C LYS A 178 -39.43 18.42 36.53
N GLU A 179 -38.90 19.54 37.01
CA GLU A 179 -39.26 20.06 38.33
C GLU A 179 -40.40 21.13 38.28
N ARG A 180 -40.93 21.40 37.10
CA ARG A 180 -42.05 22.37 36.92
C ARG A 180 -43.37 21.73 36.49
N GLN A 181 -43.48 20.42 36.53
CA GLN A 181 -44.75 19.70 36.41
C GLN A 181 -45.03 18.95 37.73
#